data_31971ffeaceba4dcf755d1477dd9191b
#
_entry.id   31971ffeaceba4dcf755d1477dd9191b
#
_cell.length_a   1.000
_cell.length_b   1.000
_cell.length_c   1.000
_cell.angle_alpha   90.00
_cell.angle_beta   90.00
_cell.angle_gamma   90.00
#
_symmetry.space_group_name_H-M   'P 1'
#
loop_
_entity.id
_entity.type
_entity.pdbx_description
1 polymer ?
#
loop_
_entity_poly.entity_id
_entity_poly.type
_entity_poly.pdbx_seq_one_letter_code
_entity_poly.pdbx_strand_id
1 'polypeptide(L)'
;YLGDETVDVNVLELSQQLPSLPTQGAERVAAASLEYPIIVVKSGGQYRYVLDGNHRLQKAVDEEVESIKAKILDLDNPETPEVFKRTFG
;
A
#
# COMPACT_ATOMS: atom_id res chain seq x y z
N TYR A 1 14.06 -2.62 -0.88
CA TYR A 1 14.38 -1.18 -0.90
C TYR A 1 13.14 -0.37 -1.14
N LEU A 2 12.83 0.53 -0.21
CA LEU A 2 11.62 1.34 -0.28
C LEU A 2 11.81 2.67 -1.02
N GLY A 3 13.03 3.11 -1.19
CA GLY A 3 13.29 4.44 -1.70
C GLY A 3 12.83 5.53 -0.73
N ASP A 4 13.12 6.76 -1.05
CA ASP A 4 12.71 7.90 -0.24
C ASP A 4 11.46 8.59 -0.78
N GLU A 5 11.01 8.16 -1.95
CA GLU A 5 9.89 8.81 -2.65
C GLU A 5 8.54 8.33 -2.15
N THR A 6 7.68 9.28 -1.82
CA THR A 6 6.27 9.02 -1.54
C THR A 6 5.46 9.46 -2.75
N VAL A 7 4.59 8.58 -3.25
CA VAL A 7 3.76 8.87 -4.41
C VAL A 7 2.28 8.77 -4.05
N ASP A 8 1.44 9.44 -4.83
CA ASP A 8 -0.01 9.32 -4.69
C ASP A 8 -0.49 8.15 -5.53
N VAL A 9 -1.27 7.26 -4.92
CA VAL A 9 -1.82 6.08 -5.59
C VAL A 9 -3.34 6.19 -5.57
N ASN A 10 -3.97 5.90 -6.71
CA ASN A 10 -5.42 5.89 -6.81
C ASN A 10 -5.99 4.76 -5.93
N VAL A 11 -6.86 5.13 -5.00
CA VAL A 11 -7.40 4.19 -4.01
C VAL A 11 -8.27 3.12 -4.66
N LEU A 12 -9.07 3.49 -5.66
CA LEU A 12 -9.91 2.54 -6.37
C LEU A 12 -9.09 1.49 -7.10
N GLU A 13 -8.06 1.92 -7.83
CA GLU A 13 -7.16 1.02 -8.54
C GLU A 13 -6.46 0.07 -7.57
N LEU A 14 -5.94 0.60 -6.47
CA LEU A 14 -5.28 -0.20 -5.46
C LEU A 14 -6.22 -1.25 -4.86
N SER A 15 -7.44 -0.84 -4.49
CA SER A 15 -8.41 -1.75 -3.89
C SER A 15 -8.88 -2.83 -4.85
N GLN A 16 -8.93 -2.54 -6.16
CA GLN A 16 -9.32 -3.52 -7.18
C GLN A 16 -8.22 -4.57 -7.42
N GLN A 17 -6.95 -4.19 -7.30
CA GLN A 17 -5.84 -5.10 -7.53
C GLN A 17 -5.51 -5.98 -6.32
N LEU A 18 -5.79 -5.50 -5.13
CA LEU A 18 -5.54 -6.29 -3.92
C LEU A 18 -6.58 -7.40 -3.78
N PRO A 19 -6.16 -8.61 -3.36
CA PRO A 19 -7.09 -9.75 -3.25
C PRO A 19 -8.17 -9.53 -2.20
N SER A 20 -7.85 -8.84 -1.11
CA SER A 20 -8.82 -8.46 -0.10
C SER A 20 -8.20 -7.43 0.83
N LEU A 21 -9.05 -6.60 1.43
CA LEU A 21 -8.61 -5.71 2.51
C LEU A 21 -8.90 -6.39 3.84
N PRO A 22 -7.92 -6.44 4.77
CA PRO A 22 -8.18 -6.98 6.08
C PRO A 22 -9.29 -6.20 6.78
N THR A 23 -10.20 -6.91 7.44
CA THR A 23 -11.22 -6.27 8.27
C THR A 23 -10.54 -5.76 9.55
N GLN A 24 -10.65 -4.47 9.80
CA GLN A 24 -10.04 -3.84 10.97
C GLN A 24 -11.12 -3.27 11.88
N GLY A 25 -10.81 -3.12 13.15
CA GLY A 25 -11.72 -2.48 14.09
C GLY A 25 -12.00 -1.04 13.70
N ALA A 26 -13.26 -0.62 13.75
CA ALA A 26 -13.69 0.71 13.36
C ALA A 26 -12.92 1.83 14.09
N GLU A 27 -12.61 1.62 15.36
CA GLU A 27 -11.85 2.60 16.15
C GLU A 27 -10.45 2.80 15.62
N ARG A 28 -9.78 1.72 15.23
CA ARG A 28 -8.43 1.79 14.67
C ARG A 28 -8.43 2.44 13.30
N VAL A 29 -9.44 2.15 12.49
CA VAL A 29 -9.60 2.77 11.17
C VAL A 29 -9.84 4.27 11.33
N ALA A 30 -10.73 4.67 12.23
CA ALA A 30 -11.02 6.08 12.47
C ALA A 30 -9.82 6.85 13.00
N ALA A 31 -8.98 6.20 13.81
CA ALA A 31 -7.77 6.80 14.39
C ALA A 31 -6.59 6.86 13.42
N ALA A 32 -6.65 6.16 12.27
CA ALA A 32 -5.57 6.17 11.31
C ALA A 32 -5.39 7.55 10.68
N SER A 33 -4.16 7.91 10.40
CA SER A 33 -3.83 9.19 9.76
C SER A 33 -3.48 8.97 8.29
N LEU A 34 -4.17 9.67 7.40
CA LEU A 34 -3.88 9.63 5.96
C LEU A 34 -2.66 10.47 5.58
N GLU A 35 -2.07 11.19 6.54
CA GLU A 35 -0.86 11.98 6.31
C GLU A 35 0.39 11.09 6.17
N TYR A 36 0.38 9.91 6.78
CA TYR A 36 1.49 8.98 6.70
C TYR A 36 1.30 8.02 5.52
N PRO A 37 2.37 7.74 4.75
CA PRO A 37 2.24 6.83 3.62
C PRO A 37 2.03 5.38 4.06
N ILE A 38 1.29 4.64 3.25
CA ILE A 38 1.24 3.19 3.36
C ILE A 38 2.45 2.60 2.63
N ILE A 39 2.74 1.33 2.88
CA ILE A 39 3.79 0.62 2.15
C ILE A 39 3.13 -0.51 1.38
N VAL A 40 3.29 -0.50 0.06
CA VAL A 40 2.64 -1.44 -0.85
C VAL A 40 3.68 -2.21 -1.63
N VAL A 41 3.52 -3.53 -1.73
CA VAL A 41 4.36 -4.38 -2.55
C VAL A 41 3.76 -4.50 -3.94
N LYS A 42 4.58 -4.24 -4.96
CA LYS A 42 4.20 -4.31 -6.36
C LYS A 42 5.09 -5.30 -7.10
N SER A 43 4.51 -6.13 -7.94
CA SER A 43 5.23 -7.11 -8.75
C SER A 43 4.42 -7.44 -10.00
N GLY A 44 5.10 -7.62 -11.13
CA GLY A 44 4.45 -7.91 -12.39
C GLY A 44 3.52 -6.79 -12.87
N GLY A 45 3.80 -5.56 -12.50
CA GLY A 45 2.97 -4.41 -12.85
C GLY A 45 1.68 -4.29 -12.05
N GLN A 46 1.52 -5.08 -10.98
CA GLN A 46 0.32 -5.09 -10.16
C GLN A 46 0.66 -4.94 -8.68
N TYR A 47 -0.23 -4.28 -7.94
CA TYR A 47 -0.15 -4.22 -6.49
C TYR A 47 -0.53 -5.57 -5.91
N ARG A 48 0.33 -6.13 -5.07
CA ARG A 48 0.16 -7.48 -4.53
C ARG A 48 -0.46 -7.48 -3.14
N TYR A 49 0.08 -6.67 -2.25
CA TYR A 49 -0.46 -6.55 -0.90
C TYR A 49 0.10 -5.32 -0.21
N VAL A 50 -0.54 -4.92 0.89
CA VAL A 50 -0.09 -3.82 1.72
C VAL A 50 0.78 -4.38 2.84
N LEU A 51 2.03 -3.95 2.87
CA LEU A 51 2.98 -4.37 3.90
C LEU A 51 2.72 -3.66 5.22
N ASP A 52 2.38 -2.37 5.15
CA ASP A 52 2.06 -1.56 6.32
C ASP A 52 1.03 -0.50 5.94
N GLY A 53 0.14 -0.21 6.87
CA GLY A 53 -0.86 0.84 6.66
C GLY A 53 -2.24 0.33 6.23
N ASN A 54 -2.59 -0.92 6.52
CA ASN A 54 -3.90 -1.47 6.20
C ASN A 54 -5.05 -0.63 6.75
N HIS A 55 -4.91 -0.11 7.98
CA HIS A 55 -5.92 0.76 8.59
C HIS A 55 -6.09 2.05 7.80
N ARG A 56 -4.99 2.63 7.30
CA ARG A 56 -5.03 3.85 6.51
C ARG A 56 -5.71 3.61 5.18
N LEU A 57 -5.41 2.50 4.54
CA LEU A 57 -6.05 2.14 3.28
C LEU A 57 -7.55 1.91 3.47
N GLN A 58 -7.95 1.19 4.52
CA GLN A 58 -9.35 0.97 4.82
C GLN A 58 -10.08 2.30 5.06
N LYS A 59 -9.45 3.21 5.79
CA LYS A 59 -10.02 4.54 6.02
C LYS A 59 -10.22 5.29 4.71
N ALA A 60 -9.23 5.23 3.81
CA ALA A 60 -9.32 5.90 2.51
C ALA A 60 -10.46 5.33 1.66
N VAL A 61 -10.67 4.02 1.70
CA VAL A 61 -11.78 3.37 1.00
C VAL A 61 -13.12 3.79 1.61
N ASP A 62 -13.22 3.76 2.94
CA ASP A 62 -14.47 4.10 3.65
C ASP A 62 -14.87 5.57 3.48
N GLU A 63 -13.88 6.47 3.40
CA GLU A 63 -14.11 7.88 3.20
C GLU A 63 -14.18 8.28 1.73
N GLU A 64 -14.07 7.32 0.82
CA GLU A 64 -14.12 7.53 -0.62
C GLU A 64 -13.07 8.55 -1.10
N VAL A 65 -11.88 8.52 -0.50
CA VAL A 65 -10.76 9.36 -0.88
C VAL A 65 -10.23 8.90 -2.24
N GLU A 66 -9.93 9.84 -3.12
CA GLU A 66 -9.47 9.52 -4.47
C GLU A 66 -8.09 8.89 -4.51
N SER A 67 -7.15 9.41 -3.72
CA SER A 67 -5.78 8.92 -3.68
C SER A 67 -5.24 8.87 -2.26
N ILE A 68 -4.19 8.07 -2.07
CA ILE A 68 -3.52 7.90 -0.80
C ILE A 68 -2.01 7.94 -1.02
N LYS A 69 -1.28 8.48 -0.05
CA LYS A 69 0.18 8.50 -0.08
C LYS A 69 0.72 7.10 0.14
N ALA A 70 1.65 6.68 -0.69
CA ALA A 70 2.24 5.34 -0.61
C ALA A 70 3.72 5.36 -0.94
N LYS A 71 4.45 4.46 -0.31
CA LYS A 71 5.80 4.06 -0.73
C LYS A 71 5.68 2.70 -1.39
N ILE A 72 6.21 2.59 -2.59
CA ILE A 72 6.08 1.38 -3.39
C ILE A 72 7.36 0.55 -3.28
N LEU A 73 7.22 -0.68 -2.82
CA LEU A 73 8.28 -1.68 -2.89
C LEU A 73 8.07 -2.47 -4.19
N ASP A 74 8.73 -2.03 -5.25
CA ASP A 74 8.61 -2.64 -6.58
C ASP A 74 9.64 -3.74 -6.73
N LEU A 75 9.18 -4.99 -6.72
CA LEU A 75 10.07 -6.15 -6.81
C LEU A 75 10.66 -6.35 -8.21
N ASP A 76 10.10 -5.68 -9.20
CA ASP A 76 10.62 -5.74 -10.58
C ASP A 76 11.69 -4.68 -10.85
N ASN A 77 11.84 -3.72 -9.95
CA ASN A 77 12.84 -2.67 -10.10
C ASN A 77 14.24 -3.27 -9.88
N PRO A 78 15.18 -3.11 -10.83
CA PRO A 78 16.54 -3.65 -10.69
C PRO A 78 17.31 -3.07 -9.50
N GLU A 79 16.91 -1.90 -8.99
CA GLU A 79 17.52 -1.30 -7.82
C GLU A 79 17.03 -1.91 -6.50
N THR A 80 15.94 -2.67 -6.53
CA THR A 80 15.41 -3.33 -5.33
C THR A 80 16.36 -4.44 -4.89
N PRO A 81 16.85 -4.44 -3.64
CA PRO A 81 17.75 -5.48 -3.15
C PRO A 81 17.16 -6.88 -3.24
N GLU A 82 18.01 -7.85 -3.57
CA GLU A 82 17.62 -9.26 -3.69
C GLU A 82 16.92 -9.80 -2.44
N VAL A 83 17.33 -9.36 -1.27
CA VAL A 83 16.73 -9.82 -0.01
C VAL A 83 15.23 -9.51 0.03
N PHE A 84 14.81 -8.36 -0.49
CA PHE A 84 13.39 -8.02 -0.55
C PHE A 84 12.65 -8.86 -1.58
N LYS A 85 13.28 -9.13 -2.73
CA LYS A 85 12.70 -9.98 -3.77
C LYS A 85 12.45 -11.40 -3.27
N ARG A 86 13.38 -11.94 -2.49
CA ARG A 86 13.24 -13.28 -1.89
C ARG A 86 12.17 -13.31 -0.79
N THR A 87 12.10 -12.26 0.00
CA THR A 87 11.20 -12.20 1.15
C THR A 87 9.76 -11.97 0.73
N PHE A 88 9.52 -11.10 -0.26
CA PHE A 88 8.19 -10.66 -0.64
C PHE A 88 7.74 -11.11 -2.04
N GLY A 89 8.64 -11.69 -2.78
CA GLY A 89 8.39 -12.16 -4.15
C GLY A 89 7.83 -13.58 -4.26
#